data_b7fae79c84a9a8fb2ce77e0b0f5d3cb7
#
_entry.id   b7fae79c84a9a8fb2ce77e0b0f5d3cb7
#
_cell.length_a   1.000
_cell.length_b   1.000
_cell.length_c   1.000
_cell.angle_alpha   90.00
_cell.angle_beta   90.00
_cell.angle_gamma   90.00
#
_symmetry.space_group_name_H-M   'P 1'
#
loop_
_entity.id
_entity.type
_entity.pdbx_description
1 polymer ?
#
loop_
_entity_poly.entity_id
_entity_poly.type
_entity_poly.pdbx_seq_one_letter_code
_entity_poly.pdbx_strand_id
1 'polypeptide(L)'
;MRNLKITLCCLAIITSGCTSYYAASVPMTKAMRSHFQPYNTESGEARFVVRNMYFNSEDHHESQRKYDQWVSDWLAEYQYCRAGYEIISNKREAFAASPELGGHLISHGRCR
;
A
#
# COMPACT_ATOMS: atom_id res chain seq x y z
N MET A 1 10.84 -33.90 -33.31
CA MET A 1 9.54 -33.58 -32.71
C MET A 1 9.58 -33.48 -31.18
N ARG A 2 10.23 -34.40 -30.46
CA ARG A 2 10.35 -34.30 -28.98
C ARG A 2 11.09 -33.06 -28.52
N ASN A 3 12.16 -32.64 -29.19
CA ASN A 3 12.97 -31.49 -28.83
C ASN A 3 12.20 -30.17 -29.02
N LEU A 4 11.31 -30.09 -29.99
CA LEU A 4 10.50 -28.91 -30.24
C LEU A 4 9.49 -28.66 -29.11
N LYS A 5 8.87 -29.73 -28.58
CA LYS A 5 7.95 -29.63 -27.47
C LYS A 5 8.63 -29.21 -26.17
N ILE A 6 9.84 -29.70 -25.91
CA ILE A 6 10.66 -29.34 -24.74
C ILE A 6 11.06 -27.87 -24.82
N THR A 7 11.45 -27.38 -26.00
CA THR A 7 11.82 -25.98 -26.23
C THR A 7 10.63 -25.05 -25.98
N LEU A 8 9.43 -25.43 -26.43
CA LEU A 8 8.21 -24.67 -26.19
C LEU A 8 7.85 -24.60 -24.70
N CYS A 9 8.02 -25.68 -23.94
CA CYS A 9 7.80 -25.69 -22.50
C CYS A 9 8.76 -24.77 -21.78
N CYS A 10 10.03 -24.75 -22.16
CA CYS A 10 11.04 -23.84 -21.56
C CYS A 10 10.70 -22.37 -21.81
N LEU A 11 10.24 -22.02 -23.01
CA LEU A 11 9.79 -20.66 -23.33
C LEU A 11 8.58 -20.26 -22.52
N ALA A 12 7.60 -21.13 -22.31
CA ALA A 12 6.44 -20.88 -21.50
C ALA A 12 6.81 -20.63 -20.02
N ILE A 13 7.76 -21.36 -19.48
CA ILE A 13 8.25 -21.20 -18.11
C ILE A 13 8.92 -19.83 -17.94
N ILE A 14 9.75 -19.39 -18.88
CA ILE A 14 10.42 -18.10 -18.85
C ILE A 14 9.39 -16.96 -18.89
N THR A 15 8.37 -17.05 -19.73
CA THR A 15 7.30 -16.06 -19.82
C THR A 15 6.48 -16.01 -18.54
N SER A 16 6.15 -17.15 -17.95
CA SER A 16 5.45 -17.23 -16.66
C SER A 16 6.27 -16.62 -15.52
N GLY A 17 7.58 -16.83 -15.51
CA GLY A 17 8.50 -16.24 -14.54
C GLY A 17 8.52 -14.71 -14.60
N CYS A 18 8.56 -14.14 -15.78
CA CYS A 18 8.53 -12.69 -15.98
C CYS A 18 7.18 -12.10 -15.53
N THR A 19 6.08 -12.75 -15.84
CA THR A 19 4.75 -12.32 -15.43
C THR A 19 4.60 -12.37 -13.91
N SER A 20 5.09 -13.42 -13.25
CA SER A 20 5.07 -13.57 -11.81
C SER A 20 5.89 -12.49 -11.11
N TYR A 21 7.04 -12.14 -11.64
CA TYR A 21 7.88 -11.07 -11.11
C TYR A 21 7.17 -9.71 -11.17
N TYR A 22 6.52 -9.41 -12.29
CA TYR A 22 5.79 -8.16 -12.46
C TYR A 22 4.60 -8.05 -11.51
N ALA A 23 3.85 -9.12 -11.33
CA ALA A 23 2.72 -9.17 -10.40
C ALA A 23 3.18 -9.03 -8.94
N ALA A 24 4.33 -9.60 -8.58
CA ALA A 24 4.87 -9.53 -7.22
C ALA A 24 5.42 -8.14 -6.87
N SER A 25 5.81 -7.31 -7.84
CA SER A 25 6.34 -5.97 -7.59
C SER A 25 5.29 -4.98 -7.08
N VAL A 26 4.02 -5.16 -7.44
CA VAL A 26 2.92 -4.27 -7.04
C VAL A 26 2.66 -4.32 -5.52
N PRO A 27 2.51 -5.50 -4.86
CA PRO A 27 2.43 -5.57 -3.40
C PRO A 27 3.65 -5.00 -2.68
N MET A 28 4.86 -5.19 -3.23
CA MET A 28 6.08 -4.65 -2.65
C MET A 28 6.06 -3.12 -2.56
N THR A 29 5.45 -2.43 -3.51
CA THR A 29 5.35 -0.96 -3.50
C THR A 29 4.57 -0.47 -2.28
N LYS A 30 3.44 -1.09 -1.97
CA LYS A 30 2.67 -0.77 -0.77
C LYS A 30 3.47 -1.09 0.49
N ALA A 31 4.07 -2.27 0.57
CA ALA A 31 4.85 -2.70 1.73
C ALA A 31 6.05 -1.79 2.01
N MET A 32 6.65 -1.21 0.97
CA MET A 32 7.79 -0.30 1.12
C MET A 32 7.39 1.14 1.44
N ARG A 33 6.20 1.58 1.02
CA ARG A 33 5.77 2.98 1.10
C ARG A 33 4.67 3.23 2.10
N SER A 34 4.07 2.19 2.66
CA SER A 34 2.92 2.30 3.55
C SER A 34 3.17 1.56 4.85
N HIS A 35 2.72 2.13 5.94
CA HIS A 35 2.87 1.55 7.27
C HIS A 35 1.55 1.71 8.03
N PHE A 36 1.10 0.62 8.66
CA PHE A 36 -0.14 0.58 9.43
C PHE A 36 0.17 0.30 10.90
N GLN A 37 -0.43 1.09 11.79
CA GLN A 37 -0.28 0.91 13.23
C GLN A 37 -1.62 1.04 13.93
N PRO A 38 -2.20 -0.06 14.43
CA PRO A 38 -3.40 -0.02 15.26
C PRO A 38 -3.03 0.35 16.69
N TYR A 39 -3.94 1.03 17.38
CA TYR A 39 -3.78 1.33 18.81
C TYR A 39 -5.14 1.52 19.45
N ASN A 40 -5.18 1.44 20.77
CA ASN A 40 -6.38 1.76 21.55
C ASN A 40 -6.11 3.02 22.37
N THR A 41 -7.13 3.88 22.48
CA THR A 41 -7.07 5.03 23.36
C THR A 41 -7.19 4.57 24.82
N GLU A 42 -6.91 5.47 25.78
CA GLU A 42 -7.07 5.16 27.21
C GLU A 42 -8.49 4.72 27.54
N SER A 43 -9.48 5.26 26.84
CA SER A 43 -10.90 4.88 26.99
C SER A 43 -11.25 3.56 26.33
N GLY A 44 -10.31 2.91 25.64
CA GLY A 44 -10.53 1.64 24.95
C GLY A 44 -11.07 1.77 23.53
N GLU A 45 -11.09 2.96 22.96
CA GLU A 45 -11.51 3.16 21.56
C GLU A 45 -10.45 2.63 20.60
N ALA A 46 -10.88 1.83 19.61
CA ALA A 46 -10.00 1.29 18.59
C ALA A 46 -9.69 2.35 17.52
N ARG A 47 -8.43 2.64 17.36
CA ARG A 47 -7.91 3.63 16.41
C ARG A 47 -6.74 3.07 15.60
N PHE A 48 -6.35 3.78 14.58
CA PHE A 48 -5.21 3.41 13.75
C PHE A 48 -4.54 4.62 13.13
N VAL A 49 -3.30 4.43 12.74
CA VAL A 49 -2.51 5.40 11.97
C VAL A 49 -1.99 4.68 10.72
N VAL A 50 -2.17 5.30 9.56
CA VAL A 50 -1.55 4.84 8.32
C VAL A 50 -0.62 5.93 7.82
N ARG A 51 0.64 5.58 7.58
CA ARG A 51 1.64 6.47 7.01
C ARG A 51 1.92 6.01 5.59
N ASN A 52 1.66 6.89 4.63
CA ASN A 52 1.93 6.64 3.23
C ASN A 52 2.97 7.62 2.72
N MET A 53 4.02 7.11 2.10
CA MET A 53 5.02 7.94 1.47
C MET A 53 4.47 8.48 0.14
N TYR A 54 4.48 9.78 -0.06
CA TYR A 54 4.05 10.42 -1.29
C TYR A 54 5.20 11.14 -1.96
N PHE A 55 5.11 11.29 -3.29
CA PHE A 55 6.08 12.06 -4.07
C PHE A 55 5.37 13.19 -4.80
N ASN A 56 5.99 14.37 -4.82
CA ASN A 56 5.41 15.56 -5.45
C ASN A 56 5.26 15.42 -6.97
N SER A 57 6.00 14.48 -7.58
CA SER A 57 5.88 14.18 -9.00
C SER A 57 4.66 13.35 -9.38
N GLU A 58 3.95 12.78 -8.38
CA GLU A 58 2.77 11.97 -8.63
C GLU A 58 1.54 12.83 -8.88
N ASP A 59 0.60 12.31 -9.70
CA ASP A 59 -0.71 12.95 -9.88
C ASP A 59 -1.49 12.89 -8.56
N HIS A 60 -1.98 14.05 -8.10
CA HIS A 60 -2.63 14.15 -6.79
C HIS A 60 -3.92 13.34 -6.69
N HIS A 61 -4.73 13.29 -7.75
CA HIS A 61 -6.00 12.56 -7.73
C HIS A 61 -5.77 11.04 -7.71
N GLU A 62 -4.87 10.55 -8.54
CA GLU A 62 -4.52 9.14 -8.57
C GLU A 62 -3.84 8.70 -7.28
N SER A 63 -2.94 9.53 -6.77
CA SER A 63 -2.26 9.26 -5.50
C SER A 63 -3.24 9.17 -4.34
N GLN A 64 -4.20 10.08 -4.26
CA GLN A 64 -5.20 10.06 -3.18
C GLN A 64 -6.03 8.78 -3.22
N ARG A 65 -6.47 8.37 -4.41
CA ARG A 65 -7.21 7.10 -4.56
C ARG A 65 -6.39 5.89 -4.15
N LYS A 66 -5.12 5.89 -4.53
CA LYS A 66 -4.18 4.83 -4.17
C LYS A 66 -4.00 4.74 -2.65
N TYR A 67 -3.79 5.87 -1.98
CA TYR A 67 -3.60 5.90 -0.52
C TYR A 67 -4.87 5.54 0.23
N ASP A 68 -6.03 5.99 -0.23
CA ASP A 68 -7.32 5.59 0.33
C ASP A 68 -7.52 4.07 0.20
N GLN A 69 -7.15 3.50 -0.93
CA GLN A 69 -7.22 2.06 -1.16
C GLN A 69 -6.25 1.32 -0.22
N TRP A 70 -5.05 1.84 -0.01
CA TRP A 70 -4.09 1.22 0.91
C TRP A 70 -4.58 1.21 2.36
N VAL A 71 -5.25 2.27 2.79
CA VAL A 71 -5.90 2.28 4.12
C VAL A 71 -6.91 1.14 4.22
N SER A 72 -7.80 1.04 3.25
CA SER A 72 -8.81 -0.01 3.19
C SER A 72 -8.18 -1.41 3.16
N ASP A 73 -7.12 -1.58 2.37
CA ASP A 73 -6.39 -2.86 2.26
C ASP A 73 -5.74 -3.27 3.60
N TRP A 74 -5.13 -2.32 4.32
CA TRP A 74 -4.56 -2.59 5.64
C TRP A 74 -5.62 -3.06 6.63
N LEU A 75 -6.76 -2.39 6.67
CA LEU A 75 -7.84 -2.75 7.59
C LEU A 75 -8.40 -4.13 7.27
N ALA A 76 -8.55 -4.46 6.00
CA ALA A 76 -9.00 -5.79 5.56
C ALA A 76 -7.99 -6.87 5.91
N GLU A 77 -6.71 -6.60 5.66
CA GLU A 77 -5.62 -7.54 5.90
C GLU A 77 -5.49 -7.91 7.38
N TYR A 78 -5.60 -6.93 8.26
CA TYR A 78 -5.54 -7.14 9.71
C TYR A 78 -6.90 -7.42 10.34
N GLN A 79 -7.97 -7.47 9.56
CA GLN A 79 -9.34 -7.64 10.04
C GLN A 79 -9.70 -6.64 11.14
N TYR A 80 -9.26 -5.41 10.95
CA TYR A 80 -9.44 -4.30 11.88
C TYR A 80 -10.58 -3.41 11.43
N CYS A 81 -11.36 -2.86 12.36
CA CYS A 81 -12.52 -2.02 12.06
C CYS A 81 -13.56 -2.73 11.16
N ARG A 82 -13.97 -3.93 11.52
CA ARG A 82 -14.90 -4.74 10.71
C ARG A 82 -16.25 -4.07 10.44
N ALA A 83 -16.73 -3.24 11.36
CA ALA A 83 -18.00 -2.52 11.21
C ALA A 83 -17.84 -1.20 10.44
N GLY A 84 -16.64 -0.90 9.98
CA GLY A 84 -16.32 0.32 9.26
C GLY A 84 -15.41 1.24 10.05
N TYR A 85 -14.99 2.31 9.40
CA TYR A 85 -14.06 3.26 9.98
C TYR A 85 -14.34 4.66 9.44
N GLU A 86 -13.77 5.66 10.12
CA GLU A 86 -13.72 7.01 9.61
C GLU A 86 -12.33 7.61 9.79
N ILE A 87 -11.92 8.44 8.86
CA ILE A 87 -10.66 9.17 8.95
C ILE A 87 -10.93 10.44 9.77
N ILE A 88 -10.20 10.59 10.87
CA ILE A 88 -10.31 11.74 11.77
C ILE A 88 -9.48 12.90 11.25
N SER A 89 -8.27 12.61 10.76
CA SER A 89 -7.36 13.64 10.26
C SER A 89 -6.38 13.08 9.23
N ASN A 90 -6.00 13.93 8.28
CA ASN A 90 -4.92 13.69 7.34
C ASN A 90 -3.92 14.82 7.49
N LYS A 91 -2.64 14.47 7.62
CA LYS A 91 -1.56 15.45 7.74
C LYS A 91 -0.44 15.08 6.78
N ARG A 92 0.09 16.07 6.07
CA ARG A 92 1.26 15.90 5.21
C ARG A 92 2.49 16.43 5.94
N GLU A 93 3.52 15.59 6.02
CA GLU A 93 4.82 15.98 6.57
C GLU A 93 5.88 15.79 5.49
N ALA A 94 6.42 16.89 4.98
CA ALA A 94 7.50 16.83 3.99
C ALA A 94 8.75 16.17 4.55
N PHE A 95 9.53 15.52 3.68
CA PHE A 95 10.82 14.97 4.08
C PHE A 95 11.73 16.06 4.59
N ALA A 96 12.32 15.87 5.76
CA ALA A 96 13.20 16.88 6.38
C ALA A 96 14.44 17.18 5.51
N ALA A 97 15.02 16.15 4.90
CA ALA A 97 16.22 16.28 4.09
C ALA A 97 15.95 16.76 2.67
N SER A 98 14.76 16.48 2.13
CA SER A 98 14.42 16.76 0.73
C SER A 98 12.93 17.07 0.59
N PRO A 99 12.44 18.20 1.14
CA PRO A 99 11.01 18.51 1.13
C PRO A 99 10.42 18.67 -0.27
N GLU A 100 11.24 18.98 -1.26
CA GLU A 100 10.84 19.11 -2.66
C GLU A 100 10.50 17.76 -3.33
N LEU A 101 10.98 16.65 -2.79
CA LEU A 101 10.70 15.33 -3.34
C LEU A 101 9.33 14.79 -2.91
N GLY A 102 8.89 15.11 -1.70
CA GLY A 102 7.65 14.60 -1.15
C GLY A 102 7.69 14.52 0.37
N GLY A 103 7.00 13.52 0.94
CA GLY A 103 6.94 13.35 2.37
C GLY A 103 6.05 12.18 2.75
N HIS A 104 5.45 12.25 3.93
CA HIS A 104 4.51 11.25 4.43
C HIS A 104 3.11 11.86 4.58
N LEU A 105 2.11 11.16 4.07
CA LEU A 105 0.71 11.42 4.37
C LEU A 105 0.32 10.56 5.57
N ILE A 106 -0.01 11.20 6.68
CA ILE A 106 -0.34 10.54 7.92
C ILE A 106 -1.85 10.64 8.14
N SER A 107 -2.51 9.49 8.08
CA SER A 107 -3.95 9.38 8.24
C SER A 107 -4.27 8.76 9.60
N HIS A 108 -5.02 9.48 10.43
CA HIS A 108 -5.52 8.98 11.68
C HIS A 108 -6.99 8.58 11.50
N GLY A 109 -7.33 7.38 11.92
CA GLY A 109 -8.68 6.87 11.82
C GLY A 109 -9.16 6.23 13.10
N ARG A 110 -10.47 6.02 13.17
CA ARG A 110 -11.11 5.27 14.25
C ARG A 110 -12.10 4.26 13.70
N CYS A 111 -12.28 3.16 14.42
CA CYS A 111 -13.31 2.18 14.09
C CYS A 111 -14.68 2.69 14.51
N ARG A 112 -15.67 2.31 13.75
CA ARG A 112 -17.09 2.57 14.07
C ARG A 112 -17.67 1.49 14.96
#